data_ee8ec242349c4ecbc8abf504f1110f45
#
_entry.id   ee8ec242349c4ecbc8abf504f1110f45
#
_cell.length_a   1.000
_cell.length_b   1.000
_cell.length_c   1.000
_cell.angle_alpha   90.00
_cell.angle_beta   90.00
_cell.angle_gamma   90.00
#
_symmetry.space_group_name_H-M   'P 1'
#
loop_
_entity.id
_entity.type
_entity.pdbx_description
1 polymer ?
#
loop_
_entity_poly.entity_id
_entity_poly.type
_entity_poly.pdbx_seq_one_letter_code
_entity_poly.pdbx_strand_id
1 'polypeptide(L)'
;LVPNDTIMLANNAFSTFFVVAIYMLSWDYIKAGIRKKNKKDIGKAALFMLLPILFMLPMVLMSYLISSGSTSGGLLQTLAFISMLLPNPVSVEGGLLYVLMGILLYIFRKNRRIQIAVVIVVGAIAYFRFGGVQWAILLALIPMVLYNGQKGKGFKNFFYIFYPTHIIALYLLATLLMK
;
A
#
# COMPACT_ATOMS: atom_id res chain seq x y z
N LEU A 1 1.55 25.04 9.79
CA LEU A 1 0.17 25.38 9.41
C LEU A 1 0.24 26.53 8.42
N VAL A 2 -0.06 26.28 7.17
CA VAL A 2 -0.04 27.28 6.10
C VAL A 2 -1.44 27.88 6.02
N PRO A 3 -1.61 29.20 6.13
CA PRO A 3 -2.93 29.84 5.98
C PRO A 3 -3.35 29.74 4.52
N ASN A 4 -4.34 29.00 4.19
CA ASN A 4 -4.95 28.62 2.91
C ASN A 4 -4.86 27.11 2.61
N ASP A 5 -4.74 26.28 3.63
CA ASP A 5 -4.65 24.85 3.46
C ASP A 5 -5.96 24.24 2.95
N THR A 6 -6.01 24.00 1.66
CA THR A 6 -6.86 22.94 1.13
C THR A 6 -6.27 21.63 1.62
N ILE A 7 -6.93 20.97 2.57
CA ILE A 7 -6.56 19.62 3.01
C ILE A 7 -6.73 18.70 1.80
N MET A 8 -5.62 18.30 1.19
CA MET A 8 -5.67 17.31 0.10
C MET A 8 -5.91 15.93 0.70
N LEU A 9 -7.07 15.37 0.40
CA LEU A 9 -7.37 13.95 0.66
C LEU A 9 -6.57 13.07 -0.33
N ALA A 10 -5.31 12.83 -0.03
CA ALA A 10 -4.41 12.03 -0.87
C ALA A 10 -4.35 10.54 -0.44
N ASN A 11 -5.24 10.10 0.44
CA ASN A 11 -5.20 8.74 0.99
C ASN A 11 -5.83 7.74 0.02
N ASN A 12 -5.01 6.85 -0.52
CA ASN A 12 -5.44 5.75 -1.36
C ASN A 12 -4.88 4.40 -0.86
N ALA A 13 -5.46 3.88 0.22
CA ALA A 13 -5.09 2.58 0.76
C ALA A 13 -5.28 1.43 -0.24
N PHE A 14 -6.20 1.56 -1.21
CA PHE A 14 -6.40 0.55 -2.25
C PHE A 14 -5.17 0.36 -3.12
N SER A 15 -4.40 1.40 -3.38
CA SER A 15 -3.15 1.30 -4.14
C SER A 15 -2.12 0.41 -3.42
N THR A 16 -2.02 0.51 -2.09
CA THR A 16 -1.16 -0.36 -1.28
C THR A 16 -1.62 -1.81 -1.37
N PHE A 17 -2.92 -2.07 -1.21
CA PHE A 17 -3.48 -3.43 -1.33
C PHE A 17 -3.28 -4.00 -2.72
N PHE A 18 -3.42 -3.20 -3.76
CA PHE A 18 -3.21 -3.63 -5.15
C PHE A 18 -1.76 -4.07 -5.39
N VAL A 19 -0.79 -3.27 -4.96
CA VAL A 19 0.64 -3.63 -5.06
C VAL A 19 0.95 -4.90 -4.28
N VAL A 20 0.44 -5.01 -3.05
CA VAL A 20 0.60 -6.21 -2.23
C VAL A 20 -0.01 -7.42 -2.92
N ALA A 21 -1.21 -7.31 -3.51
CA ALA A 21 -1.87 -8.40 -4.23
C ALA A 21 -1.06 -8.88 -5.44
N ILE A 22 -0.42 -7.99 -6.18
CA ILE A 22 0.48 -8.36 -7.29
C ILE A 22 1.67 -9.18 -6.77
N TYR A 23 2.29 -8.76 -5.68
CA TYR A 23 3.41 -9.52 -5.08
C TYR A 23 2.97 -10.85 -4.48
N MET A 24 1.77 -10.92 -3.90
CA MET A 24 1.17 -12.18 -3.44
C MET A 24 0.98 -13.16 -4.63
N LEU A 25 0.47 -12.67 -5.75
CA LEU A 25 0.30 -13.44 -6.97
C LEU A 25 1.65 -13.91 -7.52
N SER A 26 2.67 -13.04 -7.56
CA SER A 26 4.03 -13.42 -7.91
C SER A 26 4.55 -14.56 -7.03
N TRP A 27 4.37 -14.45 -5.72
CA TRP A 27 4.76 -15.51 -4.77
C TRP A 27 4.08 -16.85 -5.03
N ASP A 28 2.78 -16.84 -5.35
CA ASP A 28 2.06 -18.08 -5.66
C ASP A 28 2.55 -18.71 -6.97
N TYR A 29 2.89 -17.90 -7.99
CA TYR A 29 3.52 -18.40 -9.22
C TYR A 29 4.92 -18.95 -8.97
N ILE A 30 5.74 -18.34 -8.09
CA ILE A 30 7.04 -18.90 -7.70
C ILE A 30 6.85 -20.29 -7.11
N LYS A 31 5.95 -20.42 -6.13
CA LYS A 31 5.67 -21.72 -5.49
C LYS A 31 5.16 -22.77 -6.48
N ALA A 32 4.25 -22.37 -7.37
CA ALA A 32 3.71 -23.26 -8.39
C ALA A 32 4.81 -23.69 -9.38
N GLY A 33 5.63 -22.76 -9.83
CA GLY A 33 6.73 -22.99 -10.77
C GLY A 33 7.78 -23.94 -10.21
N ILE A 34 8.20 -23.73 -8.94
CA ILE A 34 9.15 -24.61 -8.26
C ILE A 34 8.56 -26.03 -8.10
N ARG A 35 7.30 -26.13 -7.60
CA ARG A 35 6.65 -27.43 -7.35
C ARG A 35 6.44 -28.22 -8.61
N LYS A 36 6.00 -27.57 -9.70
CA LYS A 36 5.68 -28.20 -10.99
C LYS A 36 6.87 -28.24 -11.95
N LYS A 37 8.02 -27.66 -11.59
CA LYS A 37 9.19 -27.46 -12.47
C LYS A 37 8.81 -26.75 -13.79
N ASN A 38 7.85 -25.85 -13.74
CA ASN A 38 7.29 -25.17 -14.91
C ASN A 38 7.93 -23.79 -15.09
N LYS A 39 8.78 -23.64 -16.12
CA LYS A 39 9.45 -22.37 -16.44
C LYS A 39 8.46 -21.24 -16.80
N LYS A 40 7.27 -21.55 -17.35
CA LYS A 40 6.26 -20.53 -17.68
C LYS A 40 5.70 -19.86 -16.42
N ASP A 41 5.50 -20.63 -15.35
CA ASP A 41 5.02 -20.06 -14.08
C ASP A 41 6.09 -19.19 -13.42
N ILE A 42 7.37 -19.56 -13.54
CA ILE A 42 8.49 -18.73 -13.08
C ILE A 42 8.57 -17.42 -13.90
N GLY A 43 8.38 -17.49 -15.22
CA GLY A 43 8.34 -16.30 -16.07
C GLY A 43 7.19 -15.33 -15.69
N LYS A 44 5.99 -15.86 -15.41
CA LYS A 44 4.87 -15.07 -14.90
C LYS A 44 5.19 -14.44 -13.54
N ALA A 45 5.83 -15.19 -12.65
CA ALA A 45 6.24 -14.66 -11.35
C ALA A 45 7.21 -13.47 -11.50
N ALA A 46 8.21 -13.59 -12.37
CA ALA A 46 9.13 -12.49 -12.66
C ALA A 46 8.42 -11.26 -13.24
N LEU A 47 7.46 -11.48 -14.16
CA LEU A 47 6.65 -10.39 -14.73
C LEU A 47 5.88 -9.66 -13.63
N PHE A 48 5.15 -10.38 -12.76
CA PHE A 48 4.39 -9.76 -11.67
C PHE A 48 5.30 -9.10 -10.62
N MET A 49 6.52 -9.59 -10.41
CA MET A 49 7.48 -8.97 -9.51
C MET A 49 8.01 -7.63 -10.07
N LEU A 50 8.23 -7.56 -11.39
CA LEU A 50 8.73 -6.37 -12.06
C LEU A 50 7.64 -5.32 -12.32
N LEU A 51 6.39 -5.74 -12.49
CA LEU A 51 5.29 -4.85 -12.88
C LEU A 51 5.12 -3.63 -11.97
N PRO A 52 5.07 -3.74 -10.62
CA PRO A 52 4.96 -2.55 -9.76
C PRO A 52 6.20 -1.66 -9.80
N ILE A 53 7.37 -2.24 -10.12
CA ILE A 53 8.62 -1.48 -10.29
C ILE A 53 8.55 -0.67 -11.59
N LEU A 54 8.04 -1.26 -12.67
CA LEU A 54 7.82 -0.55 -13.94
C LEU A 54 6.81 0.60 -13.80
N PHE A 55 5.86 0.50 -12.91
CA PHE A 55 4.92 1.58 -12.59
C PHE A 55 5.59 2.82 -11.97
N MET A 56 6.86 2.72 -11.54
CA MET A 56 7.65 3.87 -11.10
C MET A 56 8.21 4.71 -12.27
N LEU A 57 8.25 4.17 -13.48
CA LEU A 57 8.89 4.86 -14.63
C LEU A 57 8.36 6.27 -14.90
N PRO A 58 7.03 6.55 -14.90
CA PRO A 58 6.54 7.90 -15.11
C PRO A 58 7.03 8.88 -14.03
N MET A 59 7.08 8.44 -12.77
CA MET A 59 7.57 9.25 -11.64
C MET A 59 9.07 9.54 -11.79
N VAL A 60 9.87 8.53 -12.15
CA VAL A 60 11.32 8.69 -12.38
C VAL A 60 11.58 9.62 -13.57
N LEU A 61 10.85 9.42 -14.67
CA LEU A 61 10.95 10.28 -15.85
C LEU A 61 10.59 11.74 -15.54
N MET A 62 9.50 11.94 -14.79
CA MET A 62 9.11 13.28 -14.34
C MET A 62 10.22 13.95 -13.50
N SER A 63 10.79 13.22 -12.54
CA SER A 63 11.89 13.72 -11.70
C SER A 63 13.13 14.09 -12.54
N TYR A 64 13.47 13.26 -13.53
CA TYR A 64 14.57 13.53 -14.46
C TYR A 64 14.33 14.78 -15.30
N LEU A 65 13.13 14.94 -15.88
CA LEU A 65 12.78 16.11 -16.68
C LEU A 65 12.81 17.41 -15.86
N ILE A 66 12.35 17.38 -14.61
CA ILE A 66 12.43 18.53 -13.71
C ILE A 66 13.90 18.88 -13.43
N SER A 67 14.73 17.89 -13.12
CA SER A 67 16.16 18.13 -12.82
C SER A 67 16.96 18.61 -14.04
N SER A 68 16.55 18.23 -15.24
CA SER A 68 17.19 18.66 -16.51
C SER A 68 16.74 20.04 -16.99
N GLY A 69 15.84 20.72 -16.24
CA GLY A 69 15.31 22.02 -16.62
C GLY A 69 14.30 22.00 -17.77
N SER A 70 13.83 20.82 -18.17
CA SER A 70 12.80 20.67 -19.21
C SER A 70 11.43 21.00 -18.65
N THR A 71 10.87 22.15 -19.00
CA THR A 71 9.63 22.69 -18.42
C THR A 71 8.42 22.65 -19.36
N SER A 72 8.28 21.62 -20.18
CA SER A 72 7.03 21.47 -20.96
C SER A 72 5.89 21.09 -20.00
N GLY A 73 5.10 22.09 -19.56
CA GLY A 73 4.06 21.93 -18.53
C GLY A 73 3.06 20.81 -18.84
N GLY A 74 2.69 20.63 -20.10
CA GLY A 74 1.75 19.57 -20.50
C GLY A 74 2.30 18.16 -20.29
N LEU A 75 3.58 17.93 -20.61
CA LEU A 75 4.21 16.61 -20.41
C LEU A 75 4.32 16.29 -18.91
N LEU A 76 4.75 17.25 -18.09
CA LEU A 76 4.86 17.06 -16.64
C LEU A 76 3.51 16.76 -16.00
N GLN A 77 2.44 17.48 -16.40
CA GLN A 77 1.08 17.21 -15.92
C GLN A 77 0.60 15.81 -16.31
N THR A 78 0.87 15.38 -17.55
CA THR A 78 0.51 14.03 -18.01
C THR A 78 1.25 12.96 -17.21
N LEU A 79 2.56 13.12 -17.01
CA LEU A 79 3.36 12.18 -16.20
C LEU A 79 2.92 12.15 -14.74
N ALA A 80 2.58 13.29 -14.15
CA ALA A 80 2.03 13.37 -12.81
C ALA A 80 0.72 12.60 -12.69
N PHE A 81 -0.19 12.80 -13.66
CA PHE A 81 -1.47 12.09 -13.70
C PHE A 81 -1.28 10.57 -13.85
N ILE A 82 -0.41 10.13 -14.75
CA ILE A 82 -0.10 8.70 -14.93
C ILE A 82 0.53 8.13 -13.68
N SER A 83 1.46 8.86 -13.02
CA SER A 83 2.08 8.42 -11.77
C SER A 83 1.08 8.27 -10.62
N MET A 84 0.03 9.07 -10.61
CA MET A 84 -1.06 8.97 -9.63
C MET A 84 -1.95 7.75 -9.88
N LEU A 85 -2.16 7.38 -11.15
CA LEU A 85 -2.97 6.22 -11.53
C LEU A 85 -2.24 4.88 -11.34
N LEU A 86 -0.92 4.87 -11.51
CA LEU A 86 -0.11 3.65 -11.43
C LEU A 86 0.45 3.45 -10.01
N PRO A 87 -0.15 2.55 -9.21
CA PRO A 87 0.31 2.30 -7.85
C PRO A 87 1.68 1.60 -7.86
N ASN A 88 2.66 2.19 -7.20
CA ASN A 88 4.00 1.65 -7.12
C ASN A 88 4.46 1.55 -5.64
N PRO A 89 5.43 0.68 -5.31
CA PRO A 89 5.80 0.38 -3.92
C PRO A 89 6.29 1.57 -3.09
N VAL A 90 6.70 2.66 -3.75
CA VAL A 90 7.26 3.84 -3.07
C VAL A 90 6.20 4.90 -2.80
N SER A 91 5.28 5.12 -3.78
CA SER A 91 4.27 6.18 -3.68
C SER A 91 2.97 5.74 -3.01
N VAL A 92 2.78 4.44 -2.75
CA VAL A 92 1.60 3.94 -2.06
C VAL A 92 1.59 4.35 -0.58
N GLU A 93 0.40 4.45 0.00
CA GLU A 93 0.24 4.80 1.40
C GLU A 93 0.99 3.84 2.33
N GLY A 94 1.78 4.40 3.25
CA GLY A 94 2.68 3.62 4.10
C GLY A 94 3.98 3.15 3.41
N GLY A 95 4.10 3.35 2.09
CA GLY A 95 5.30 3.08 1.31
C GLY A 95 5.74 1.61 1.34
N LEU A 96 7.01 1.41 1.03
CA LEU A 96 7.62 0.08 0.94
C LEU A 96 7.49 -0.75 2.23
N LEU A 97 7.50 -0.11 3.40
CA LEU A 97 7.41 -0.81 4.68
C LEU A 97 6.10 -1.57 4.82
N TYR A 98 4.97 -0.95 4.46
CA TYR A 98 3.65 -1.58 4.54
C TYR A 98 3.44 -2.61 3.43
N VAL A 99 4.02 -2.39 2.25
CA VAL A 99 4.04 -3.39 1.17
C VAL A 99 4.77 -4.66 1.64
N LEU A 100 5.96 -4.51 2.21
CA LEU A 100 6.72 -5.64 2.77
C LEU A 100 5.96 -6.34 3.89
N MET A 101 5.31 -5.58 4.79
CA MET A 101 4.46 -6.17 5.82
C MET A 101 3.36 -7.03 5.21
N GLY A 102 2.63 -6.53 4.22
CA GLY A 102 1.56 -7.28 3.55
C GLY A 102 2.05 -8.58 2.92
N ILE A 103 3.21 -8.53 2.26
CA ILE A 103 3.86 -9.71 1.66
C ILE A 103 4.24 -10.73 2.75
N LEU A 104 4.88 -10.28 3.84
CA LEU A 104 5.29 -11.16 4.94
C LEU A 104 4.08 -11.79 5.62
N LEU A 105 3.02 -11.03 5.89
CA LEU A 105 1.77 -11.57 6.44
C LEU A 105 1.18 -12.67 5.54
N TYR A 106 1.26 -12.50 4.22
CA TYR A 106 0.80 -13.51 3.27
C TYR A 106 1.68 -14.75 3.24
N ILE A 107 2.99 -14.58 3.20
CA ILE A 107 3.95 -15.70 3.21
C ILE A 107 3.75 -16.56 4.46
N PHE A 108 3.60 -15.91 5.61
CA PHE A 108 3.44 -16.57 6.90
C PHE A 108 1.99 -16.75 7.34
N ARG A 109 1.03 -16.73 6.38
CA ARG A 109 -0.41 -16.83 6.68
C ARG A 109 -0.84 -18.06 7.48
N LYS A 110 -0.02 -19.09 7.53
CA LYS A 110 -0.27 -20.32 8.32
C LYS A 110 0.28 -20.23 9.75
N ASN A 111 1.11 -19.24 10.05
CA ASN A 111 1.74 -19.11 11.37
C ASN A 111 1.42 -17.77 12.01
N ARG A 112 0.41 -17.77 12.87
CA ARG A 112 -0.08 -16.59 13.56
C ARG A 112 0.99 -15.91 14.42
N ARG A 113 1.87 -16.68 15.07
CA ARG A 113 2.94 -16.10 15.91
C ARG A 113 3.89 -15.24 15.08
N ILE A 114 4.26 -15.72 13.89
CA ILE A 114 5.11 -14.95 12.98
C ILE A 114 4.38 -13.71 12.46
N GLN A 115 3.09 -13.81 12.14
CA GLN A 115 2.31 -12.63 11.72
C GLN A 115 2.28 -11.55 12.80
N ILE A 116 2.06 -11.93 14.05
CA ILE A 116 2.11 -11.01 15.20
C ILE A 116 3.50 -10.37 15.31
N ALA A 117 4.56 -11.17 15.22
CA ALA A 117 5.94 -10.67 15.25
C ALA A 117 6.21 -9.66 14.12
N VAL A 118 5.75 -9.94 12.90
CA VAL A 118 5.87 -9.01 11.75
C VAL A 118 5.21 -7.67 12.06
N VAL A 119 3.99 -7.67 12.59
CA VAL A 119 3.27 -6.42 12.92
C VAL A 119 3.99 -5.65 14.03
N ILE A 120 4.53 -6.34 15.05
CA ILE A 120 5.32 -5.72 16.12
C ILE A 120 6.58 -5.06 15.56
N VAL A 121 7.34 -5.78 14.72
CA VAL A 121 8.58 -5.25 14.13
C VAL A 121 8.29 -4.05 13.24
N VAL A 122 7.26 -4.13 12.38
CA VAL A 122 6.88 -3.01 11.51
C VAL A 122 6.40 -1.82 12.34
N GLY A 123 5.59 -2.04 13.38
CA GLY A 123 5.14 -0.97 14.27
C GLY A 123 6.30 -0.30 15.03
N ALA A 124 7.29 -1.08 15.48
CA ALA A 124 8.50 -0.54 16.09
C ALA A 124 9.31 0.31 15.09
N ILE A 125 9.53 -0.19 13.87
CA ILE A 125 10.21 0.58 12.81
C ILE A 125 9.44 1.87 12.51
N ALA A 126 8.10 1.79 12.40
CA ALA A 126 7.26 2.95 12.15
C ALA A 126 7.39 4.01 13.26
N TYR A 127 7.42 3.58 14.52
CA TYR A 127 7.61 4.46 15.66
C TYR A 127 8.96 5.19 15.63
N PHE A 128 10.07 4.44 15.45
CA PHE A 128 11.41 5.01 15.51
C PHE A 128 11.83 5.82 14.27
N ARG A 129 11.30 5.47 13.09
CA ARG A 129 11.74 6.09 11.82
C ARG A 129 10.86 7.25 11.37
N PHE A 130 9.55 7.15 11.59
CA PHE A 130 8.60 8.12 11.03
C PHE A 130 7.96 9.00 12.12
N GLY A 131 7.94 8.55 13.36
CA GLY A 131 7.21 9.25 14.42
C GLY A 131 5.70 9.32 14.15
N GLY A 132 5.04 10.32 14.70
CA GLY A 132 3.61 10.57 14.46
C GLY A 132 2.71 9.41 14.89
N VAL A 133 1.60 9.23 14.18
CA VAL A 133 0.53 8.25 14.52
C VAL A 133 0.76 6.87 13.91
N GLN A 134 1.80 6.67 13.13
CA GLN A 134 2.00 5.41 12.37
C GLN A 134 2.22 4.18 13.26
N TRP A 135 2.70 4.35 14.49
CA TRP A 135 2.78 3.28 15.50
C TRP A 135 1.41 2.65 15.83
N ALA A 136 0.31 3.37 15.55
CA ALA A 136 -1.05 2.90 15.80
C ALA A 136 -1.39 1.59 15.06
N ILE A 137 -0.55 1.18 14.07
CA ILE A 137 -0.65 -0.15 13.45
C ILE A 137 -0.54 -1.28 14.49
N LEU A 138 0.11 -1.05 15.64
CA LEU A 138 0.17 -2.02 16.75
C LEU A 138 -1.20 -2.31 17.35
N LEU A 139 -2.18 -1.41 17.21
CA LEU A 139 -3.56 -1.67 17.64
C LEU A 139 -4.20 -2.82 16.86
N ALA A 140 -3.72 -3.12 15.64
CA ALA A 140 -4.15 -4.28 14.87
C ALA A 140 -3.81 -5.62 15.56
N LEU A 141 -2.88 -5.64 16.51
CA LEU A 141 -2.56 -6.83 17.29
C LEU A 141 -3.74 -7.29 18.14
N ILE A 142 -4.57 -6.37 18.63
CA ILE A 142 -5.73 -6.69 19.46
C ILE A 142 -6.69 -7.64 18.72
N PRO A 143 -7.26 -7.26 17.56
CA PRO A 143 -8.13 -8.16 16.80
C PRO A 143 -7.38 -9.38 16.26
N MET A 144 -6.09 -9.27 15.96
CA MET A 144 -5.29 -10.42 15.53
C MET A 144 -5.14 -11.47 16.63
N VAL A 145 -4.97 -11.06 17.89
CA VAL A 145 -4.87 -11.99 19.04
C VAL A 145 -6.24 -12.56 19.40
N LEU A 146 -7.30 -11.79 19.31
CA LEU A 146 -8.66 -12.20 19.64
C LEU A 146 -9.34 -13.05 18.55
N TYR A 147 -8.80 -13.06 17.34
CA TYR A 147 -9.40 -13.78 16.22
C TYR A 147 -9.42 -15.29 16.45
N ASN A 148 -10.59 -15.89 16.37
CA ASN A 148 -10.84 -17.32 16.63
C ASN A 148 -10.59 -18.23 15.42
N GLY A 149 -10.14 -17.70 14.27
CA GLY A 149 -9.91 -18.46 13.05
C GLY A 149 -11.18 -18.75 12.22
N GLN A 150 -12.36 -18.36 12.68
CA GLN A 150 -13.60 -18.59 11.95
C GLN A 150 -13.88 -17.45 10.97
N LYS A 151 -14.41 -17.82 9.80
CA LYS A 151 -14.81 -16.85 8.79
C LYS A 151 -16.07 -16.12 9.26
N GLY A 152 -15.98 -14.82 9.50
CA GLY A 152 -17.13 -13.97 9.79
C GLY A 152 -18.11 -13.84 8.64
N LYS A 153 -19.29 -13.27 8.91
CA LYS A 153 -20.27 -12.91 7.89
C LYS A 153 -19.64 -11.89 6.92
N GLY A 154 -19.73 -12.14 5.62
CA GLY A 154 -19.20 -11.24 4.60
C GLY A 154 -20.11 -10.02 4.39
N PHE A 155 -19.61 -8.84 4.70
CA PHE A 155 -20.30 -7.57 4.48
C PHE A 155 -19.62 -6.79 3.34
N LYS A 156 -19.60 -7.35 2.12
CA LYS A 156 -18.91 -6.73 0.98
C LYS A 156 -19.39 -5.27 0.74
N ASN A 157 -20.69 -5.06 0.66
CA ASN A 157 -21.27 -3.75 0.40
C ASN A 157 -21.00 -2.74 1.52
N PHE A 158 -20.92 -3.22 2.77
CA PHE A 158 -20.58 -2.37 3.92
C PHE A 158 -19.20 -1.72 3.75
N PHE A 159 -18.18 -2.46 3.34
CA PHE A 159 -16.83 -1.92 3.17
C PHE A 159 -16.75 -0.90 2.04
N TYR A 160 -17.48 -1.11 0.95
CA TYR A 160 -17.52 -0.14 -0.16
C TYR A 160 -18.16 1.19 0.22
N ILE A 161 -19.14 1.17 1.12
CA ILE A 161 -19.80 2.38 1.62
C ILE A 161 -19.00 2.97 2.79
N PHE A 162 -18.55 2.14 3.72
CA PHE A 162 -17.86 2.57 4.92
C PHE A 162 -16.56 3.33 4.62
N TYR A 163 -15.74 2.81 3.68
CA TYR A 163 -14.45 3.42 3.38
C TYR A 163 -14.55 4.88 2.89
N PRO A 164 -15.33 5.23 1.87
CA PRO A 164 -15.48 6.62 1.47
C PRO A 164 -16.22 7.45 2.52
N THR A 165 -17.23 6.88 3.19
CA THR A 165 -18.06 7.62 4.15
C THR A 165 -17.26 8.04 5.39
N HIS A 166 -16.45 7.17 5.96
CA HIS A 166 -15.66 7.54 7.14
C HIS A 166 -14.56 8.55 6.82
N ILE A 167 -13.94 8.49 5.62
CA ILE A 167 -12.95 9.48 5.20
C ILE A 167 -13.62 10.86 5.06
N ILE A 168 -14.79 10.94 4.40
CA ILE A 168 -15.55 12.18 4.26
C ILE A 168 -15.97 12.70 5.64
N ALA A 169 -16.47 11.84 6.51
CA ALA A 169 -16.90 12.22 7.86
C ALA A 169 -15.73 12.77 8.69
N LEU A 170 -14.56 12.12 8.65
CA LEU A 170 -13.36 12.60 9.35
C LEU A 170 -12.85 13.92 8.76
N TYR A 171 -12.91 14.08 7.44
CA TYR A 171 -12.55 15.34 6.78
C TYR A 171 -13.46 16.50 7.22
N LEU A 172 -14.78 16.29 7.21
CA LEU A 172 -15.73 17.29 7.66
C LEU A 172 -15.53 17.63 9.13
N LEU A 173 -15.33 16.62 9.99
CA LEU A 173 -15.07 16.81 11.40
C LEU A 173 -13.78 17.63 11.62
N ALA A 174 -12.70 17.27 10.95
CA ALA A 174 -11.44 18.00 11.02
C ALA A 174 -11.61 19.46 10.58
N THR A 175 -12.32 19.71 9.48
CA THR A 175 -12.60 21.07 8.97
C THR A 175 -13.42 21.90 9.96
N LEU A 176 -14.37 21.28 10.66
CA LEU A 176 -15.20 21.95 11.68
C LEU A 176 -14.44 22.26 12.97
N LEU A 177 -13.53 21.37 13.38
CA LEU A 177 -12.74 21.54 14.62
C LEU A 177 -11.53 22.47 14.44
N MET A 178 -11.08 22.70 13.20
CA MET A 178 -9.95 23.59 12.89
C MET A 178 -10.36 25.02 12.55
N LYS A 179 -11.66 25.34 12.59
CA LYS A 179 -12.18 26.71 12.56
C LYS A 179 -12.17 27.33 13.95
#